data_7162100e45e9504b34a1a7934f3ca253
#
_entry.id   7162100e45e9504b34a1a7934f3ca253
#
_cell.length_a   1.000
_cell.length_b   1.000
_cell.length_c   1.000
_cell.angle_alpha   90.00
_cell.angle_beta   90.00
_cell.angle_gamma   90.00
#
_symmetry.space_group_name_H-M   'P 1'
#
loop_
_entity.id
_entity.type
_entity.pdbx_description
1 polymer ?
#
loop_
_entity_poly.entity_id
_entity_poly.type
_entity_poly.pdbx_seq_one_letter_code
_entity_poly.pdbx_strand_id
1 'polypeptide(L)'
;MRAITGDRALDSIFFGGGTPSLMPPAVVDRIMTAVRRGWVCGEDIEVTLEANPSSVEAGRFSRFVQAGVNRFSIGVQALNDPDLRRIGRLHTAREALSAIETAKKYADRVSFDLIYARQDQSRLAWHAELSQALALAPDHLSLYQLTIEDGTVFGRRHQAGKLPRLPDADLSADLYETTQDLCESAGLPAYEISNHARPSRESRHNLIYWRCGDYVGIGPGAHGRLTVGGKRRATHAVSAPNDWLRGVETGRADHEQATVLSAEDQAAEYLMMALRLREGVVLSRLHALSGREPPEHALGGLLEDGLIWRTDDRFGTTPRGRMVLNAVLRELL
;
A
#
# COMPACT_ATOMS: atom_id res chain seq x y z
N MET A 1 -16.28 -2.68 17.79
CA MET A 1 -15.13 -3.43 17.23
C MET A 1 -14.47 -4.36 18.26
N ARG A 2 -14.05 -3.89 19.46
CA ARG A 2 -13.46 -4.74 20.52
C ARG A 2 -14.28 -6.00 20.84
N ALA A 3 -15.60 -5.86 20.96
CA ALA A 3 -16.49 -7.00 21.22
C ALA A 3 -16.46 -8.08 20.12
N ILE A 4 -16.07 -7.72 18.91
CA ILE A 4 -15.98 -8.63 17.77
C ILE A 4 -14.59 -9.26 17.66
N THR A 5 -13.53 -8.45 17.89
CA THR A 5 -12.13 -8.88 17.72
C THR A 5 -11.57 -9.65 18.92
N GLY A 6 -12.20 -9.54 20.10
CA GLY A 6 -11.69 -10.22 21.31
C GLY A 6 -10.30 -9.70 21.74
N ASP A 7 -9.50 -10.53 22.40
CA ASP A 7 -8.19 -10.19 23.01
C ASP A 7 -7.01 -10.23 22.02
N ARG A 8 -7.23 -9.88 20.76
CA ARG A 8 -6.15 -9.85 19.76
C ARG A 8 -5.18 -8.72 20.04
N ALA A 9 -3.89 -9.00 19.83
CA ALA A 9 -2.87 -7.98 19.77
C ALA A 9 -2.90 -7.27 18.41
N LEU A 10 -2.50 -6.00 18.38
CA LEU A 10 -2.35 -5.22 17.16
C LEU A 10 -0.87 -5.18 16.73
N ASP A 11 -0.62 -5.46 15.47
CA ASP A 11 0.70 -5.37 14.83
C ASP A 11 0.95 -3.98 14.25
N SER A 12 -0.11 -3.32 13.75
CA SER A 12 -0.01 -1.99 13.16
C SER A 12 -1.29 -1.18 13.32
N ILE A 13 -1.11 0.14 13.28
CA ILE A 13 -2.18 1.14 13.15
C ILE A 13 -1.81 2.04 11.98
N PHE A 14 -2.75 2.29 11.07
CA PHE A 14 -2.51 3.10 9.90
C PHE A 14 -3.57 4.19 9.78
N PHE A 15 -3.13 5.44 9.84
CA PHE A 15 -3.96 6.60 9.54
C PHE A 15 -3.80 6.92 8.06
N GLY A 16 -4.79 6.54 7.25
CA GLY A 16 -4.80 6.69 5.81
C GLY A 16 -6.12 7.25 5.29
N GLY A 17 -6.18 7.47 3.98
CA GLY A 17 -7.34 7.98 3.26
C GLY A 17 -7.55 9.51 3.40
N GLY A 18 -7.92 10.16 2.31
CA GLY A 18 -7.99 11.63 2.27
C GLY A 18 -6.63 12.25 2.62
N THR A 19 -6.57 13.01 3.71
CA THR A 19 -5.32 13.63 4.20
C THR A 19 -5.28 13.55 5.73
N PRO A 20 -4.80 12.45 6.32
CA PRO A 20 -4.78 12.24 7.77
C PRO A 20 -3.99 13.30 8.55
N SER A 21 -2.94 13.86 7.97
CA SER A 21 -2.12 14.92 8.56
C SER A 21 -2.84 16.26 8.73
N LEU A 22 -4.05 16.42 8.18
CA LEU A 22 -4.92 17.55 8.48
C LEU A 22 -5.64 17.43 9.81
N MET A 23 -5.75 16.22 10.38
CA MET A 23 -6.33 16.05 11.71
C MET A 23 -5.53 16.84 12.76
N PRO A 24 -6.19 17.46 13.74
CA PRO A 24 -5.48 17.98 14.90
C PRO A 24 -4.74 16.83 15.62
N PRO A 25 -3.47 17.01 16.03
CA PRO A 25 -2.72 15.98 16.77
C PRO A 25 -3.44 15.45 18.01
N ALA A 26 -4.23 16.30 18.70
CA ALA A 26 -5.06 15.89 19.83
C ALA A 26 -6.15 14.86 19.45
N VAL A 27 -6.61 14.84 18.20
CA VAL A 27 -7.56 13.83 17.72
C VAL A 27 -6.84 12.49 17.55
N VAL A 28 -5.63 12.50 16.97
CA VAL A 28 -4.79 11.30 16.86
C VAL A 28 -4.47 10.74 18.26
N ASP A 29 -4.09 11.59 19.22
CA ASP A 29 -3.83 11.17 20.61
C ASP A 29 -5.05 10.52 21.26
N ARG A 30 -6.24 11.09 21.08
CA ARG A 30 -7.50 10.49 21.59
C ARG A 30 -7.78 9.12 20.95
N ILE A 31 -7.56 8.97 19.64
CA ILE A 31 -7.72 7.69 18.94
C ILE A 31 -6.72 6.68 19.48
N MET A 32 -5.46 7.04 19.61
CA MET A 32 -4.41 6.16 20.14
C MET A 32 -4.70 5.74 21.59
N THR A 33 -5.19 6.66 22.41
CA THR A 33 -5.63 6.34 23.77
C THR A 33 -6.79 5.33 23.78
N ALA A 34 -7.78 5.51 22.91
CA ALA A 34 -8.91 4.59 22.81
C ALA A 34 -8.46 3.20 22.31
N VAL A 35 -7.57 3.15 21.33
CA VAL A 35 -7.00 1.90 20.80
C VAL A 35 -6.22 1.15 21.88
N ARG A 36 -5.33 1.80 22.60
CA ARG A 36 -4.53 1.20 23.68
C ARG A 36 -5.38 0.70 24.84
N ARG A 37 -6.55 1.30 25.10
CA ARG A 37 -7.54 0.80 26.07
C ARG A 37 -8.30 -0.40 25.55
N GLY A 38 -8.48 -0.51 24.23
CA GLY A 38 -9.26 -1.55 23.60
C GLY A 38 -8.47 -2.81 23.26
N TRP A 39 -7.21 -2.70 22.94
CA TRP A 39 -6.40 -3.82 22.42
C TRP A 39 -5.01 -3.85 23.05
N VAL A 40 -4.41 -5.03 23.03
CA VAL A 40 -2.99 -5.18 23.38
C VAL A 40 -2.16 -4.61 22.23
N CYS A 41 -1.32 -3.64 22.55
CA CYS A 41 -0.34 -3.04 21.65
C CYS A 41 1.05 -3.36 22.17
N GLY A 42 1.90 -4.01 21.37
CA GLY A 42 3.31 -4.20 21.69
C GLY A 42 4.06 -2.85 21.77
N GLU A 43 5.21 -2.83 22.44
CA GLU A 43 6.04 -1.63 22.53
C GLU A 43 6.53 -1.16 21.15
N ASP A 44 6.71 -2.10 20.23
CA ASP A 44 7.19 -1.89 18.85
C ASP A 44 6.08 -1.78 17.81
N ILE A 45 4.81 -1.58 18.22
CA ILE A 45 3.69 -1.44 17.27
C ILE A 45 3.98 -0.37 16.22
N GLU A 46 3.76 -0.71 14.92
CA GLU A 46 3.89 0.27 13.85
C GLU A 46 2.67 1.19 13.81
N VAL A 47 2.87 2.48 13.99
CA VAL A 47 1.82 3.51 13.89
C VAL A 47 2.18 4.46 12.77
N THR A 48 1.54 4.27 11.60
CA THR A 48 1.80 5.06 10.41
C THR A 48 0.78 6.19 10.25
N LEU A 49 1.23 7.36 9.81
CA LEU A 49 0.39 8.46 9.39
C LEU A 49 0.79 8.95 7.99
N GLU A 50 -0.18 8.98 7.08
CA GLU A 50 -0.01 9.59 5.76
C GLU A 50 0.00 11.11 5.85
N ALA A 51 0.92 11.76 5.15
CA ALA A 51 1.07 13.20 5.15
C ALA A 51 1.35 13.74 3.76
N ASN A 52 0.79 14.94 3.46
CA ASN A 52 1.25 15.71 2.34
C ASN A 52 2.51 16.50 2.73
N PRO A 53 3.43 16.74 1.79
CA PRO A 53 4.68 17.41 2.06
C PRO A 53 4.54 18.94 2.09
N SER A 54 3.46 19.48 2.68
CA SER A 54 3.31 20.91 2.88
C SER A 54 4.04 21.37 4.15
N SER A 55 4.52 22.61 4.16
CA SER A 55 5.20 23.19 5.30
C SER A 55 4.33 23.24 6.57
N VAL A 56 3.03 23.43 6.40
CA VAL A 56 2.04 23.47 7.49
C VAL A 56 1.91 22.09 8.16
N GLU A 57 1.93 21.03 7.37
CA GLU A 57 1.81 19.65 7.87
C GLU A 57 3.11 19.18 8.52
N ALA A 58 4.25 19.48 7.91
CA ALA A 58 5.57 19.18 8.47
C ALA A 58 5.78 19.81 9.87
N GLY A 59 5.25 21.02 10.10
CA GLY A 59 5.29 21.68 11.41
C GLY A 59 4.52 20.94 12.53
N ARG A 60 3.71 19.94 12.19
CA ARG A 60 2.94 19.14 13.16
C ARG A 60 3.57 17.78 13.48
N PHE A 61 4.60 17.33 12.75
CA PHE A 61 5.16 15.99 12.88
C PHE A 61 5.60 15.65 14.31
N SER A 62 6.26 16.58 15.02
CA SER A 62 6.65 16.37 16.42
C SER A 62 5.45 16.06 17.31
N ARG A 63 4.31 16.73 17.11
CA ARG A 63 3.09 16.50 17.89
C ARG A 63 2.41 15.18 17.55
N PHE A 64 2.48 14.73 16.30
CA PHE A 64 2.00 13.39 15.91
C PHE A 64 2.85 12.30 16.56
N VAL A 65 4.17 12.49 16.63
CA VAL A 65 5.06 11.56 17.35
C VAL A 65 4.72 11.52 18.83
N GLN A 66 4.47 12.66 19.47
CA GLN A 66 4.00 12.70 20.87
C GLN A 66 2.66 11.98 21.06
N ALA A 67 1.77 11.99 20.04
CA ALA A 67 0.52 11.24 20.04
C ALA A 67 0.70 9.73 19.79
N GLY A 68 1.94 9.27 19.50
CA GLY A 68 2.27 7.86 19.32
C GLY A 68 2.49 7.41 17.89
N VAL A 69 2.51 8.31 16.90
CA VAL A 69 2.92 8.00 15.51
C VAL A 69 4.44 7.77 15.52
N ASN A 70 4.90 6.68 14.89
CA ASN A 70 6.33 6.36 14.78
C ASN A 70 6.79 6.11 13.35
N ARG A 71 5.87 6.20 12.36
CA ARG A 71 6.16 6.10 10.94
C ARG A 71 5.37 7.14 10.15
N PHE A 72 6.04 7.84 9.23
CA PHE A 72 5.37 8.72 8.26
C PHE A 72 5.45 8.14 6.85
N SER A 73 4.35 8.28 6.08
CA SER A 73 4.31 8.04 4.65
C SER A 73 4.01 9.38 3.95
N ILE A 74 4.96 9.91 3.19
CA ILE A 74 4.88 11.27 2.65
C ILE A 74 4.62 11.20 1.14
N GLY A 75 3.49 11.75 0.70
CA GLY A 75 3.07 11.77 -0.70
C GLY A 75 3.84 12.78 -1.55
N VAL A 76 5.11 12.53 -1.82
CA VAL A 76 6.00 13.41 -2.61
C VAL A 76 5.60 13.46 -4.08
N GLN A 77 5.41 12.31 -4.69
CA GLN A 77 4.91 12.04 -6.04
C GLN A 77 5.89 12.36 -7.18
N ALA A 78 6.66 13.46 -7.12
CA ALA A 78 7.73 13.79 -8.05
C ALA A 78 8.75 14.75 -7.40
N LEU A 79 9.98 14.76 -7.90
CA LEU A 79 11.06 15.64 -7.41
C LEU A 79 11.31 16.83 -8.34
N ASN A 80 10.34 17.20 -9.18
CA ASN A 80 10.39 18.38 -10.01
C ASN A 80 9.01 19.08 -10.10
N ASP A 81 9.00 20.39 -10.07
CA ASP A 81 7.76 21.17 -10.05
C ASP A 81 6.89 21.07 -11.31
N PRO A 82 7.44 20.98 -12.53
CA PRO A 82 6.63 20.77 -13.73
C PRO A 82 5.76 19.52 -13.65
N ASP A 83 6.33 18.39 -13.24
CA ASP A 83 5.61 17.12 -13.14
C ASP A 83 4.61 17.13 -11.97
N LEU A 84 4.96 17.71 -10.83
CA LEU A 84 4.02 17.92 -9.72
C LEU A 84 2.76 18.66 -10.18
N ARG A 85 2.91 19.75 -10.94
CA ARG A 85 1.77 20.47 -11.51
C ARG A 85 0.95 19.62 -12.49
N ARG A 86 1.61 18.82 -13.35
CA ARG A 86 0.94 17.94 -14.31
C ARG A 86 0.07 16.89 -13.64
N ILE A 87 0.51 16.36 -12.49
CA ILE A 87 -0.25 15.38 -11.69
C ILE A 87 -1.15 16.03 -10.63
N GLY A 88 -1.32 17.36 -10.69
CA GLY A 88 -2.27 18.09 -9.86
C GLY A 88 -1.83 18.31 -8.42
N ARG A 89 -0.51 18.26 -8.14
CA ARG A 89 0.04 18.55 -6.81
C ARG A 89 0.26 20.05 -6.64
N LEU A 90 -0.02 20.53 -5.42
CA LEU A 90 0.07 21.96 -5.07
C LEU A 90 1.42 22.32 -4.43
N HIS A 91 2.10 21.34 -3.84
CA HIS A 91 3.42 21.52 -3.24
C HIS A 91 4.53 21.52 -4.28
N THR A 92 5.67 22.05 -3.91
CA THR A 92 6.90 22.10 -4.69
C THR A 92 7.84 20.94 -4.30
N ALA A 93 8.79 20.60 -5.18
CA ALA A 93 9.84 19.64 -4.87
C ALA A 93 10.67 20.04 -3.65
N ARG A 94 10.91 21.34 -3.47
CA ARG A 94 11.62 21.88 -2.29
C ARG A 94 10.84 21.66 -1.00
N GLU A 95 9.52 21.86 -0.99
CA GLU A 95 8.68 21.58 0.17
C GLU A 95 8.67 20.08 0.47
N ALA A 96 8.62 19.22 -0.56
CA ALA A 96 8.67 17.78 -0.39
C ALA A 96 9.99 17.32 0.28
N LEU A 97 11.13 17.81 -0.20
CA LEU A 97 12.44 17.51 0.40
C LEU A 97 12.52 18.00 1.86
N SER A 98 12.07 19.21 2.13
CA SER A 98 12.04 19.76 3.50
C SER A 98 11.12 18.96 4.43
N ALA A 99 9.99 18.46 3.93
CA ALA A 99 9.09 17.61 4.72
C ALA A 99 9.73 16.26 5.07
N ILE A 100 10.43 15.62 4.12
CA ILE A 100 11.20 14.39 4.37
C ILE A 100 12.26 14.61 5.46
N GLU A 101 13.06 15.66 5.33
CA GLU A 101 14.09 16.01 6.30
C GLU A 101 13.49 16.28 7.70
N THR A 102 12.35 16.97 7.73
CA THR A 102 11.64 17.27 8.99
C THR A 102 11.11 15.99 9.62
N ALA A 103 10.48 15.09 8.84
CA ALA A 103 9.98 13.81 9.35
C ALA A 103 11.10 12.96 9.96
N LYS A 104 12.26 12.89 9.29
CA LYS A 104 13.45 12.14 9.78
C LYS A 104 14.03 12.66 11.10
N LYS A 105 13.75 13.92 11.46
CA LYS A 105 14.15 14.46 12.78
C LYS A 105 13.30 13.94 13.93
N TYR A 106 12.08 13.49 13.66
CA TYR A 106 11.11 13.13 14.68
C TYR A 106 10.73 11.65 14.68
N ALA A 107 10.86 10.94 13.56
CA ALA A 107 10.51 9.53 13.46
C ALA A 107 11.65 8.72 12.82
N ASP A 108 11.87 7.52 13.35
CA ASP A 108 12.90 6.60 12.85
C ASP A 108 12.50 5.94 11.52
N ARG A 109 11.22 5.94 11.19
CA ARG A 109 10.68 5.30 9.99
C ARG A 109 9.96 6.32 9.13
N VAL A 110 10.56 6.65 8.00
CA VAL A 110 10.00 7.58 7.03
C VAL A 110 10.02 6.95 5.65
N SER A 111 8.85 6.84 5.03
CA SER A 111 8.70 6.49 3.62
C SER A 111 8.18 7.68 2.84
N PHE A 112 8.44 7.67 1.55
CA PHE A 112 7.80 8.60 0.64
C PHE A 112 7.47 7.95 -0.69
N ASP A 113 6.50 8.53 -1.38
CA ASP A 113 5.93 7.98 -2.59
C ASP A 113 6.41 8.77 -3.80
N LEU A 114 6.77 8.07 -4.88
CA LEU A 114 6.99 8.66 -6.20
C LEU A 114 6.12 7.95 -7.23
N ILE A 115 5.70 8.70 -8.24
CA ILE A 115 4.96 8.17 -9.39
C ILE A 115 5.88 8.26 -10.60
N TYR A 116 6.11 7.14 -11.28
CA TYR A 116 6.84 7.10 -12.55
C TYR A 116 5.91 6.75 -13.72
N ALA A 117 6.45 6.62 -14.93
CA ALA A 117 5.70 6.49 -16.18
C ALA A 117 4.73 7.66 -16.42
N ARG A 118 5.15 8.87 -16.04
CA ARG A 118 4.42 10.12 -16.29
C ARG A 118 4.54 10.56 -17.75
N GLN A 119 3.73 11.53 -18.14
CA GLN A 119 3.82 12.14 -19.48
C GLN A 119 5.24 12.67 -19.76
N ASP A 120 5.75 12.39 -20.95
CA ASP A 120 7.09 12.79 -21.41
C ASP A 120 8.27 12.25 -20.59
N GLN A 121 8.05 11.32 -19.65
CA GLN A 121 9.12 10.80 -18.83
C GLN A 121 9.97 9.80 -19.62
N SER A 122 11.22 10.12 -19.87
CA SER A 122 12.19 9.20 -20.45
C SER A 122 12.84 8.33 -19.36
N ARG A 123 13.44 7.20 -19.78
CA ARG A 123 14.23 6.33 -18.91
C ARG A 123 15.36 7.10 -18.21
N LEU A 124 16.05 7.99 -18.93
CA LEU A 124 17.13 8.80 -18.35
C LEU A 124 16.60 9.78 -17.29
N ALA A 125 15.47 10.43 -17.54
CA ALA A 125 14.86 11.34 -16.58
C ALA A 125 14.42 10.61 -15.30
N TRP A 126 13.81 9.42 -15.44
CA TRP A 126 13.43 8.60 -14.29
C TRP A 126 14.65 8.09 -13.52
N HIS A 127 15.68 7.61 -14.22
CA HIS A 127 16.92 7.19 -13.58
C HIS A 127 17.52 8.32 -12.72
N ALA A 128 17.59 9.54 -13.24
CA ALA A 128 18.13 10.69 -12.51
C ALA A 128 17.28 11.04 -11.28
N GLU A 129 15.96 11.06 -11.41
CA GLU A 129 15.02 11.37 -10.33
C GLU A 129 15.06 10.30 -9.23
N LEU A 130 15.03 9.02 -9.59
CA LEU A 130 15.12 7.93 -8.63
C LEU A 130 16.50 7.90 -7.93
N SER A 131 17.58 8.18 -8.65
CA SER A 131 18.91 8.31 -8.03
C SER A 131 18.97 9.46 -7.01
N GLN A 132 18.31 10.58 -7.30
CA GLN A 132 18.15 11.68 -6.33
C GLN A 132 17.34 11.24 -5.11
N ALA A 133 16.26 10.49 -5.29
CA ALA A 133 15.45 9.96 -4.19
C ALA A 133 16.26 8.99 -3.32
N LEU A 134 17.02 8.09 -3.92
CA LEU A 134 17.87 7.13 -3.22
C LEU A 134 19.02 7.81 -2.44
N ALA A 135 19.55 8.92 -2.96
CA ALA A 135 20.55 9.73 -2.25
C ALA A 135 20.05 10.35 -0.94
N LEU A 136 18.73 10.45 -0.77
CA LEU A 136 18.11 10.83 0.52
C LEU A 136 18.21 9.71 1.57
N ALA A 137 18.80 8.56 1.26
CA ALA A 137 18.95 7.40 2.13
C ALA A 137 17.63 6.99 2.81
N PRO A 138 16.58 6.66 2.05
CA PRO A 138 15.33 6.18 2.62
C PRO A 138 15.48 4.76 3.16
N ASP A 139 14.63 4.41 4.13
CA ASP A 139 14.47 3.03 4.59
C ASP A 139 13.39 2.29 3.80
N HIS A 140 12.46 3.05 3.22
CA HIS A 140 11.31 2.54 2.46
C HIS A 140 10.89 3.56 1.40
N LEU A 141 10.57 3.06 0.20
CA LEU A 141 10.02 3.83 -0.92
C LEU A 141 8.77 3.14 -1.48
N SER A 142 7.76 3.93 -1.80
CA SER A 142 6.62 3.49 -2.61
C SER A 142 6.78 4.10 -4.01
N LEU A 143 6.97 3.26 -5.01
CA LEU A 143 7.25 3.66 -6.40
C LEU A 143 6.11 3.15 -7.29
N TYR A 144 5.15 4.02 -7.55
CA TYR A 144 3.94 3.67 -8.30
C TYR A 144 4.10 4.01 -9.77
N GLN A 145 3.80 3.06 -10.65
CA GLN A 145 3.59 3.36 -12.06
C GLN A 145 2.28 4.13 -12.23
N LEU A 146 2.30 5.23 -12.99
CA LEU A 146 1.08 6.00 -13.25
C LEU A 146 0.04 5.11 -13.93
N THR A 147 -1.06 4.90 -13.25
CA THR A 147 -2.22 4.17 -13.77
C THR A 147 -3.36 5.14 -14.04
N ILE A 148 -4.01 4.96 -15.18
CA ILE A 148 -5.18 5.77 -15.56
C ILE A 148 -6.45 4.96 -15.23
N GLU A 149 -7.16 5.41 -14.21
CA GLU A 149 -8.39 4.76 -13.77
C GLU A 149 -9.62 5.50 -14.31
N ASP A 150 -10.58 4.74 -14.82
CA ASP A 150 -11.87 5.28 -15.27
C ASP A 150 -12.63 5.96 -14.12
N GLY A 151 -13.44 6.96 -14.46
CA GLY A 151 -14.19 7.74 -13.46
C GLY A 151 -13.38 8.80 -12.70
N THR A 152 -12.04 8.74 -12.75
CA THR A 152 -11.16 9.76 -12.15
C THR A 152 -11.04 11.01 -13.03
N VAL A 153 -10.49 12.10 -12.48
CA VAL A 153 -10.15 13.29 -13.27
C VAL A 153 -9.14 12.95 -14.37
N PHE A 154 -8.15 12.10 -14.06
CA PHE A 154 -7.15 11.63 -15.03
C PHE A 154 -7.78 10.74 -16.10
N GLY A 155 -8.67 9.81 -15.73
CA GLY A 155 -9.41 8.98 -16.68
C GLY A 155 -10.21 9.82 -17.66
N ARG A 156 -10.98 10.81 -17.19
CA ARG A 156 -11.72 11.74 -18.07
C ARG A 156 -10.80 12.55 -19.01
N ARG A 157 -9.65 13.02 -18.52
CA ARG A 157 -8.66 13.72 -19.34
C ARG A 157 -8.04 12.81 -20.39
N HIS A 158 -7.76 11.57 -20.06
CA HIS A 158 -7.23 10.57 -21.00
C HIS A 158 -8.25 10.26 -22.11
N GLN A 159 -9.49 9.95 -21.75
CA GLN A 159 -10.59 9.71 -22.71
C GLN A 159 -10.83 10.93 -23.63
N ALA A 160 -10.62 12.15 -23.13
CA ALA A 160 -10.71 13.39 -23.91
C ALA A 160 -9.44 13.70 -24.73
N GLY A 161 -8.43 12.79 -24.80
CA GLY A 161 -7.16 13.02 -25.52
C GLY A 161 -6.26 14.11 -24.91
N LYS A 162 -6.51 14.51 -23.66
CA LYS A 162 -5.80 15.61 -22.98
C LYS A 162 -4.59 15.12 -22.13
N LEU A 163 -4.20 13.85 -22.28
CA LEU A 163 -2.98 13.28 -21.68
C LEU A 163 -2.10 12.68 -22.80
N PRO A 164 -1.52 13.52 -23.67
CA PRO A 164 -0.64 13.04 -24.74
C PRO A 164 0.69 12.52 -24.17
N ARG A 165 1.38 11.66 -24.96
CA ARG A 165 2.75 11.20 -24.68
C ARG A 165 2.93 10.51 -23.33
N LEU A 166 1.94 9.69 -22.96
CA LEU A 166 2.16 8.68 -21.92
C LEU A 166 3.12 7.61 -22.45
N PRO A 167 3.98 7.02 -21.62
CA PRO A 167 4.80 5.88 -22.01
C PRO A 167 3.96 4.75 -22.58
N ASP A 168 4.45 4.13 -23.66
CA ASP A 168 3.91 2.86 -24.16
C ASP A 168 4.28 1.69 -23.24
N ALA A 169 3.89 0.48 -23.63
CA ALA A 169 4.13 -0.71 -22.82
C ALA A 169 5.63 -1.01 -22.66
N ASP A 170 6.41 -0.85 -23.73
CA ASP A 170 7.84 -1.15 -23.75
C ASP A 170 8.61 -0.16 -22.86
N LEU A 171 8.38 1.14 -23.02
CA LEU A 171 8.98 2.15 -22.15
C LEU A 171 8.54 1.98 -20.69
N SER A 172 7.28 1.61 -20.45
CA SER A 172 6.78 1.35 -19.10
C SER A 172 7.49 0.16 -18.44
N ALA A 173 7.77 -0.89 -19.21
CA ALA A 173 8.56 -2.04 -18.77
C ALA A 173 10.02 -1.63 -18.46
N ASP A 174 10.67 -0.87 -19.35
CA ASP A 174 12.01 -0.33 -19.15
C ASP A 174 12.12 0.53 -17.87
N LEU A 175 11.09 1.35 -17.60
CA LEU A 175 11.03 2.18 -16.38
C LEU A 175 10.88 1.31 -15.13
N TYR A 176 10.07 0.25 -15.19
CA TYR A 176 9.94 -0.72 -14.10
C TYR A 176 11.26 -1.44 -13.84
N GLU A 177 11.94 -1.97 -14.86
CA GLU A 177 13.23 -2.64 -14.72
C GLU A 177 14.28 -1.68 -14.13
N THR A 178 14.37 -0.44 -14.65
CA THR A 178 15.24 0.61 -14.10
C THR A 178 14.97 0.84 -12.60
N THR A 179 13.71 0.80 -12.21
CA THR A 179 13.31 0.94 -10.80
C THR A 179 13.85 -0.20 -9.93
N GLN A 180 13.68 -1.44 -10.41
CA GLN A 180 14.16 -2.62 -9.68
C GLN A 180 15.69 -2.60 -9.52
N ASP A 181 16.41 -2.35 -10.61
CA ASP A 181 17.87 -2.36 -10.65
C ASP A 181 18.48 -1.29 -9.71
N LEU A 182 17.97 -0.06 -9.76
CA LEU A 182 18.45 1.03 -8.92
C LEU A 182 18.16 0.78 -7.45
N CYS A 183 16.95 0.34 -7.11
CA CYS A 183 16.58 0.07 -5.74
C CYS A 183 17.34 -1.14 -5.15
N GLU A 184 17.48 -2.23 -5.89
CA GLU A 184 18.27 -3.40 -5.46
C GLU A 184 19.73 -2.99 -5.22
N SER A 185 20.34 -2.24 -6.15
CA SER A 185 21.73 -1.75 -6.05
C SER A 185 21.93 -0.81 -4.85
N ALA A 186 20.89 -0.09 -4.43
CA ALA A 186 20.92 0.79 -3.26
C ALA A 186 20.59 0.06 -1.94
N GLY A 187 20.37 -1.26 -1.96
CA GLY A 187 20.01 -2.05 -0.79
C GLY A 187 18.57 -1.85 -0.32
N LEU A 188 17.68 -1.45 -1.24
CA LEU A 188 16.23 -1.36 -1.05
C LEU A 188 15.51 -2.34 -2.00
N PRO A 189 15.63 -3.67 -1.82
CA PRO A 189 14.94 -4.62 -2.67
C PRO A 189 13.42 -4.44 -2.60
N ALA A 190 12.73 -4.71 -3.70
CA ALA A 190 11.29 -4.79 -3.69
C ALA A 190 10.83 -5.94 -2.79
N TYR A 191 9.96 -5.69 -1.82
CA TYR A 191 9.30 -6.75 -1.07
C TYR A 191 7.93 -7.12 -1.67
N GLU A 192 7.35 -6.20 -2.46
CA GLU A 192 6.20 -6.43 -3.33
C GLU A 192 6.31 -5.57 -4.60
N ILE A 193 5.26 -5.45 -5.41
CA ILE A 193 5.30 -4.86 -6.77
C ILE A 193 5.79 -3.40 -6.78
N SER A 194 5.32 -2.57 -5.84
CA SER A 194 5.51 -1.12 -5.83
C SER A 194 6.33 -0.62 -4.64
N ASN A 195 6.54 -1.44 -3.63
CA ASN A 195 7.18 -1.02 -2.40
C ASN A 195 8.56 -1.68 -2.22
N HIS A 196 9.53 -0.83 -1.93
CA HIS A 196 10.93 -1.17 -1.77
C HIS A 196 11.37 -0.80 -0.35
N ALA A 197 12.10 -1.66 0.32
CA ALA A 197 12.55 -1.40 1.68
C ALA A 197 13.91 -2.04 1.97
N ARG A 198 14.65 -1.46 2.90
CA ARG A 198 15.75 -2.17 3.54
C ARG A 198 15.22 -3.38 4.30
N PRO A 199 15.99 -4.45 4.46
CA PRO A 199 15.58 -5.60 5.27
C PRO A 199 15.07 -5.16 6.66
N SER A 200 13.93 -5.69 7.09
CA SER A 200 13.23 -5.37 8.34
C SER A 200 12.65 -3.95 8.43
N ARG A 201 12.58 -3.23 7.32
CA ARG A 201 11.96 -1.89 7.22
C ARG A 201 10.70 -1.89 6.35
N GLU A 202 10.23 -3.06 5.92
CA GLU A 202 8.96 -3.21 5.20
C GLU A 202 7.80 -2.64 6.02
N SER A 203 6.77 -2.10 5.36
CA SER A 203 5.56 -1.67 6.04
C SER A 203 4.80 -2.88 6.59
N ARG A 204 4.68 -2.98 7.91
CA ARG A 204 3.92 -4.07 8.56
C ARG A 204 2.46 -4.04 8.13
N HIS A 205 1.90 -2.85 8.01
CA HIS A 205 0.53 -2.65 7.54
C HIS A 205 0.34 -3.24 6.13
N ASN A 206 1.23 -2.93 5.16
CA ASN A 206 1.15 -3.47 3.81
C ASN A 206 1.27 -5.01 3.81
N LEU A 207 2.18 -5.56 4.60
CA LEU A 207 2.37 -7.00 4.70
C LEU A 207 1.14 -7.73 5.27
N ILE A 208 0.34 -7.10 6.15
CA ILE A 208 -0.92 -7.67 6.63
C ILE A 208 -1.88 -7.90 5.46
N TYR A 209 -2.02 -6.93 4.55
CA TYR A 209 -2.85 -7.07 3.35
C TYR A 209 -2.31 -8.15 2.42
N TRP A 210 -1.05 -8.05 2.04
CA TRP A 210 -0.44 -8.97 1.08
C TRP A 210 -0.40 -10.42 1.57
N ARG A 211 -0.31 -10.61 2.87
CA ARG A 211 -0.39 -11.92 3.52
C ARG A 211 -1.81 -12.35 3.86
N CYS A 212 -2.82 -11.64 3.42
CA CYS A 212 -4.23 -11.87 3.78
C CYS A 212 -4.45 -12.03 5.29
N GLY A 213 -3.81 -11.18 6.09
CA GLY A 213 -4.05 -11.07 7.53
C GLY A 213 -5.42 -10.46 7.84
N ASP A 214 -5.79 -10.47 9.11
CA ASP A 214 -6.98 -9.78 9.58
C ASP A 214 -6.69 -8.31 9.83
N TYR A 215 -7.59 -7.44 9.41
CA TYR A 215 -7.51 -6.00 9.66
C TYR A 215 -8.91 -5.39 9.79
N VAL A 216 -9.00 -4.33 10.57
CA VAL A 216 -10.22 -3.54 10.80
C VAL A 216 -10.10 -2.22 10.08
N GLY A 217 -11.05 -1.92 9.20
CA GLY A 217 -11.21 -0.58 8.65
C GLY A 217 -12.18 0.26 9.48
N ILE A 218 -11.78 1.48 9.86
CA ILE A 218 -12.60 2.41 10.63
C ILE A 218 -12.64 3.74 9.90
N GLY A 219 -13.83 4.19 9.57
CA GLY A 219 -14.05 5.44 8.86
C GLY A 219 -14.97 5.27 7.65
N PRO A 220 -15.41 6.38 7.02
CA PRO A 220 -16.26 6.31 5.84
C PRO A 220 -15.53 5.63 4.67
N GLY A 221 -16.18 4.66 4.04
CA GLY A 221 -15.62 3.89 2.93
C GLY A 221 -14.52 2.89 3.31
N ALA A 222 -14.24 2.70 4.59
CA ALA A 222 -13.20 1.78 5.03
C ALA A 222 -13.59 0.32 4.80
N HIS A 223 -12.62 -0.48 4.37
CA HIS A 223 -12.74 -1.93 4.20
C HIS A 223 -12.05 -2.67 5.34
N GLY A 224 -12.51 -3.87 5.64
CA GLY A 224 -11.89 -4.76 6.63
C GLY A 224 -11.93 -6.22 6.21
N ARG A 225 -11.07 -6.99 6.82
CA ARG A 225 -11.05 -8.46 6.74
C ARG A 225 -10.89 -9.02 8.14
N LEU A 226 -11.88 -9.74 8.63
CA LEU A 226 -11.88 -10.28 9.99
C LEU A 226 -12.31 -11.73 9.99
N THR A 227 -11.55 -12.56 10.68
CA THR A 227 -11.92 -13.96 10.97
C THR A 227 -12.57 -14.03 12.35
N VAL A 228 -13.87 -14.32 12.39
CA VAL A 228 -14.67 -14.41 13.63
C VAL A 228 -15.40 -15.73 13.63
N GLY A 229 -15.23 -16.53 14.69
CA GLY A 229 -15.84 -17.86 14.80
C GLY A 229 -15.42 -18.80 13.65
N GLY A 230 -14.17 -18.73 13.20
CA GLY A 230 -13.65 -19.53 12.09
C GLY A 230 -14.13 -19.09 10.69
N LYS A 231 -14.92 -18.01 10.59
CA LYS A 231 -15.41 -17.49 9.31
C LYS A 231 -14.77 -16.15 8.99
N ARG A 232 -14.07 -16.07 7.82
CA ARG A 232 -13.52 -14.83 7.31
C ARG A 232 -14.61 -13.97 6.70
N ARG A 233 -14.64 -12.71 7.08
CA ARG A 233 -15.64 -11.73 6.64
C ARG A 233 -14.95 -10.54 6.00
N ALA A 234 -15.53 -10.08 4.88
CA ALA A 234 -15.23 -8.76 4.32
C ALA A 234 -16.19 -7.75 4.94
N THR A 235 -15.67 -6.62 5.43
CA THR A 235 -16.49 -5.50 5.89
C THR A 235 -16.28 -4.29 5.01
N HIS A 236 -17.32 -3.46 4.85
CA HIS A 236 -17.28 -2.22 4.09
C HIS A 236 -18.15 -1.18 4.78
N ALA A 237 -17.57 -0.09 5.20
CA ALA A 237 -18.27 1.04 5.79
C ALA A 237 -18.92 1.92 4.72
N VAL A 238 -20.05 2.58 5.08
CA VAL A 238 -20.70 3.56 4.21
C VAL A 238 -19.73 4.65 3.78
N SER A 239 -19.65 4.91 2.46
CA SER A 239 -18.65 5.80 1.89
C SER A 239 -18.94 7.29 2.13
N ALA A 240 -20.22 7.69 2.26
CA ALA A 240 -20.60 9.08 2.51
C ALA A 240 -20.26 9.47 3.98
N PRO A 241 -19.35 10.45 4.23
CA PRO A 241 -18.88 10.76 5.58
C PRO A 241 -19.99 11.12 6.58
N ASN A 242 -20.98 11.91 6.15
CA ASN A 242 -22.08 12.32 7.01
C ASN A 242 -23.03 11.17 7.36
N ASP A 243 -23.25 10.22 6.44
CA ASP A 243 -24.09 9.07 6.68
C ASP A 243 -23.41 8.05 7.59
N TRP A 244 -22.09 7.85 7.38
CA TRP A 244 -21.26 7.05 8.27
C TRP A 244 -21.28 7.61 9.70
N LEU A 245 -21.04 8.92 9.86
CA LEU A 245 -21.02 9.59 11.16
C LEU A 245 -22.37 9.43 11.87
N ARG A 246 -23.47 9.71 11.16
CA ARG A 246 -24.83 9.55 11.70
C ARG A 246 -25.10 8.11 12.14
N GLY A 247 -24.69 7.13 11.34
CA GLY A 247 -24.83 5.71 11.67
C GLY A 247 -24.10 5.34 12.97
N VAL A 248 -22.85 5.83 13.12
CA VAL A 248 -22.06 5.62 14.34
C VAL A 248 -22.69 6.30 15.58
N GLU A 249 -23.11 7.56 15.47
CA GLU A 249 -23.71 8.33 16.56
C GLU A 249 -25.05 7.74 17.02
N THR A 250 -25.83 7.20 16.12
CA THR A 250 -27.13 6.60 16.43
C THR A 250 -27.04 5.11 16.79
N GLY A 251 -25.85 4.51 16.72
CA GLY A 251 -25.62 3.09 16.98
C GLY A 251 -26.30 2.16 15.96
N ARG A 252 -26.62 2.64 14.74
CA ARG A 252 -27.24 1.85 13.69
C ARG A 252 -26.25 0.83 13.14
N ALA A 253 -26.71 -0.41 12.95
CA ALA A 253 -25.88 -1.49 12.39
C ALA A 253 -25.57 -1.32 10.89
N ASP A 254 -26.31 -0.47 10.18
CA ASP A 254 -26.20 -0.27 8.73
C ASP A 254 -25.09 0.69 8.29
N HIS A 255 -24.29 1.24 9.22
CA HIS A 255 -23.10 2.02 8.86
C HIS A 255 -21.93 1.16 8.35
N GLU A 256 -22.01 -0.16 8.51
CA GLU A 256 -21.03 -1.13 8.02
C GLU A 256 -21.75 -2.40 7.54
N GLN A 257 -21.35 -2.91 6.37
CA GLN A 257 -21.82 -4.18 5.82
C GLN A 257 -20.75 -5.25 6.04
N ALA A 258 -21.18 -6.48 6.34
CA ALA A 258 -20.28 -7.61 6.53
C ALA A 258 -20.76 -8.83 5.74
N THR A 259 -19.92 -9.37 4.87
CA THR A 259 -20.21 -10.56 4.05
C THR A 259 -19.22 -11.67 4.40
N VAL A 260 -19.70 -12.89 4.61
CA VAL A 260 -18.82 -14.06 4.79
C VAL A 260 -18.22 -14.43 3.43
N LEU A 261 -16.91 -14.55 3.37
CA LEU A 261 -16.20 -14.96 2.16
C LEU A 261 -16.30 -16.48 1.98
N SER A 262 -16.60 -16.92 0.78
CA SER A 262 -16.52 -18.32 0.39
C SER A 262 -15.06 -18.83 0.42
N ALA A 263 -14.84 -20.13 0.39
CA ALA A 263 -13.51 -20.70 0.27
C ALA A 263 -12.82 -20.29 -1.05
N GLU A 264 -13.62 -20.20 -2.13
CA GLU A 264 -13.14 -19.77 -3.45
C GLU A 264 -12.69 -18.29 -3.43
N ASP A 265 -13.51 -17.39 -2.85
CA ASP A 265 -13.15 -15.98 -2.70
C ASP A 265 -11.88 -15.80 -1.87
N GLN A 266 -11.72 -16.57 -0.79
CA GLN A 266 -10.53 -16.51 0.06
C GLN A 266 -9.27 -16.98 -0.68
N ALA A 267 -9.37 -18.05 -1.48
CA ALA A 267 -8.27 -18.54 -2.30
C ALA A 267 -7.87 -17.54 -3.38
N ALA A 268 -8.85 -17.00 -4.10
CA ALA A 268 -8.62 -16.00 -5.13
C ALA A 268 -7.97 -14.72 -4.54
N GLU A 269 -8.50 -14.21 -3.41
CA GLU A 269 -7.92 -13.08 -2.70
C GLU A 269 -6.48 -13.38 -2.27
N TYR A 270 -6.20 -14.56 -1.73
CA TYR A 270 -4.85 -14.94 -1.30
C TYR A 270 -3.87 -15.04 -2.46
N LEU A 271 -4.25 -15.65 -3.57
CA LEU A 271 -3.42 -15.70 -4.79
C LEU A 271 -3.14 -14.29 -5.33
N MET A 272 -4.18 -13.45 -5.46
CA MET A 272 -4.02 -12.08 -5.92
C MET A 272 -3.09 -11.25 -5.03
N MET A 273 -3.12 -11.45 -3.73
CA MET A 273 -2.29 -10.71 -2.78
C MET A 273 -0.88 -11.28 -2.68
N ALA A 274 -0.74 -12.59 -2.41
CA ALA A 274 0.55 -13.20 -2.12
C ALA A 274 1.49 -13.28 -3.33
N LEU A 275 0.97 -13.37 -4.57
CA LEU A 275 1.81 -13.33 -5.78
C LEU A 275 2.44 -11.96 -6.04
N ARG A 276 1.99 -10.92 -5.36
CA ARG A 276 2.66 -9.61 -5.38
C ARG A 276 3.90 -9.57 -4.50
N LEU A 277 3.94 -10.42 -3.47
CA LEU A 277 5.09 -10.52 -2.57
C LEU A 277 6.24 -11.30 -3.21
N ARG A 278 7.47 -10.90 -2.88
CA ARG A 278 8.67 -11.66 -3.26
C ARG A 278 8.70 -13.05 -2.60
N GLU A 279 8.07 -13.19 -1.43
CA GLU A 279 7.98 -14.47 -0.70
C GLU A 279 6.98 -15.46 -1.31
N GLY A 280 6.08 -14.98 -2.17
CA GLY A 280 5.11 -15.80 -2.89
C GLY A 280 4.00 -16.41 -2.03
N VAL A 281 3.31 -17.38 -2.61
CA VAL A 281 2.18 -18.12 -2.04
C VAL A 281 2.70 -19.32 -1.24
N VAL A 282 2.15 -19.54 -0.05
CA VAL A 282 2.37 -20.76 0.75
C VAL A 282 1.26 -21.76 0.40
N LEU A 283 1.62 -22.92 -0.16
CA LEU A 283 0.67 -23.94 -0.64
C LEU A 283 -0.19 -24.49 0.49
N SER A 284 0.42 -24.83 1.63
CA SER A 284 -0.31 -25.31 2.81
C SER A 284 -1.36 -24.32 3.30
N ARG A 285 -1.07 -23.00 3.22
CA ARG A 285 -2.05 -21.97 3.57
C ARG A 285 -3.15 -21.85 2.53
N LEU A 286 -2.82 -21.88 1.25
CA LEU A 286 -3.83 -21.86 0.18
C LEU A 286 -4.79 -23.03 0.32
N HIS A 287 -4.25 -24.24 0.57
CA HIS A 287 -5.05 -25.43 0.84
C HIS A 287 -5.96 -25.26 2.08
N ALA A 288 -5.43 -24.70 3.17
CA ALA A 288 -6.22 -24.44 4.38
C ALA A 288 -7.38 -23.45 4.16
N LEU A 289 -7.23 -22.49 3.23
CA LEU A 289 -8.27 -21.51 2.90
C LEU A 289 -9.35 -22.06 1.95
N SER A 290 -8.96 -22.87 0.97
CA SER A 290 -9.83 -23.31 -0.14
C SER A 290 -10.16 -24.80 -0.13
N GLY A 291 -9.40 -25.63 0.58
CA GLY A 291 -9.43 -27.07 0.43
C GLY A 291 -8.90 -27.58 -0.92
N ARG A 292 -8.31 -26.70 -1.72
CA ARG A 292 -7.82 -27.01 -3.08
C ARG A 292 -6.39 -26.53 -3.27
N GLU A 293 -5.71 -27.14 -4.21
CA GLU A 293 -4.41 -26.69 -4.74
C GLU A 293 -4.60 -26.04 -6.11
N PRO A 294 -3.68 -25.17 -6.54
CA PRO A 294 -3.70 -24.66 -7.91
C PRO A 294 -3.61 -25.81 -8.90
N PRO A 295 -4.21 -25.70 -10.10
CA PRO A 295 -4.11 -26.73 -11.11
C PRO A 295 -2.63 -27.00 -11.47
N GLU A 296 -2.19 -28.27 -11.34
CA GLU A 296 -0.78 -28.64 -11.55
C GLU A 296 -0.32 -28.32 -12.99
N HIS A 297 -1.21 -28.48 -13.99
CA HIS A 297 -0.89 -28.14 -15.36
C HIS A 297 -0.63 -26.64 -15.55
N ALA A 298 -1.35 -25.77 -14.84
CA ALA A 298 -1.13 -24.32 -14.88
C ALA A 298 0.20 -23.93 -14.22
N LEU A 299 0.51 -24.53 -13.06
CA LEU A 299 1.81 -24.34 -12.42
C LEU A 299 2.95 -24.85 -13.31
N GLY A 300 2.80 -26.02 -13.95
CA GLY A 300 3.78 -26.60 -14.86
C GLY A 300 4.08 -25.68 -16.05
N GLY A 301 3.05 -25.19 -16.76
CA GLY A 301 3.21 -24.26 -17.87
C GLY A 301 3.88 -22.94 -17.46
N LEU A 302 3.48 -22.36 -16.34
CA LEU A 302 4.09 -21.11 -15.83
C LEU A 302 5.56 -21.30 -15.40
N LEU A 303 5.94 -22.50 -14.91
CA LEU A 303 7.32 -22.87 -14.60
C LEU A 303 8.16 -23.02 -15.88
N GLU A 304 7.65 -23.73 -16.89
CA GLU A 304 8.30 -23.91 -18.18
C GLU A 304 8.56 -22.57 -18.89
N ASP A 305 7.60 -21.65 -18.79
CA ASP A 305 7.72 -20.29 -19.31
C ASP A 305 8.67 -19.38 -18.48
N GLY A 306 9.14 -19.85 -17.32
CA GLY A 306 10.00 -19.11 -16.41
C GLY A 306 9.30 -17.90 -15.75
N LEU A 307 7.98 -17.94 -15.66
CA LEU A 307 7.17 -16.86 -15.05
C LEU A 307 7.03 -17.01 -13.53
N ILE A 308 7.12 -18.22 -13.03
CA ILE A 308 7.10 -18.50 -11.59
C ILE A 308 8.32 -19.33 -11.18
N TRP A 309 8.63 -19.29 -9.91
CA TRP A 309 9.51 -20.23 -9.23
C TRP A 309 8.68 -21.11 -8.26
N ARG A 310 9.14 -22.31 -7.93
CA ARG A 310 8.45 -23.23 -7.01
C ARG A 310 9.46 -23.93 -6.10
N THR A 311 9.05 -24.15 -4.87
CA THR A 311 9.68 -25.02 -3.87
C THR A 311 8.63 -26.03 -3.37
N ASP A 312 8.97 -26.84 -2.36
CA ASP A 312 8.05 -27.87 -1.81
C ASP A 312 6.74 -27.26 -1.27
N ASP A 313 6.77 -26.14 -0.57
CA ASP A 313 5.58 -25.50 0.05
C ASP A 313 5.31 -24.10 -0.47
N ARG A 314 6.03 -23.61 -1.49
CA ARG A 314 5.84 -22.24 -1.98
C ARG A 314 5.99 -22.15 -3.49
N PHE A 315 5.29 -21.18 -4.06
CA PHE A 315 5.58 -20.66 -5.40
C PHE A 315 5.39 -19.16 -5.46
N GLY A 316 6.05 -18.51 -6.40
CA GLY A 316 5.93 -17.06 -6.54
C GLY A 316 6.40 -16.61 -7.91
N THR A 317 6.15 -15.35 -8.24
CA THR A 317 6.56 -14.78 -9.52
C THR A 317 8.06 -14.53 -9.59
N THR A 318 8.66 -14.89 -10.74
CA THR A 318 10.01 -14.43 -11.12
C THR A 318 9.98 -12.92 -11.45
N PRO A 319 11.12 -12.24 -11.60
CA PRO A 319 11.14 -10.87 -12.13
C PRO A 319 10.36 -10.74 -13.45
N ARG A 320 10.50 -11.70 -14.38
CA ARG A 320 9.76 -11.75 -15.64
C ARG A 320 8.26 -11.96 -15.41
N GLY A 321 7.88 -12.85 -14.50
CA GLY A 321 6.47 -13.10 -14.15
C GLY A 321 5.79 -11.90 -13.49
N ARG A 322 6.52 -11.08 -12.73
CA ARG A 322 5.98 -9.85 -12.14
C ARG A 322 5.55 -8.83 -13.18
N MET A 323 6.26 -8.71 -14.30
CA MET A 323 5.89 -7.80 -15.39
C MET A 323 4.56 -8.21 -16.03
N VAL A 324 4.21 -9.49 -15.99
CA VAL A 324 2.98 -10.05 -16.56
C VAL A 324 2.07 -10.68 -15.50
N LEU A 325 2.11 -10.17 -14.27
CA LEU A 325 1.41 -10.74 -13.11
C LEU A 325 -0.08 -11.01 -13.37
N ASN A 326 -0.76 -10.12 -14.09
CA ASN A 326 -2.17 -10.31 -14.43
C ASN A 326 -2.40 -11.51 -15.37
N ALA A 327 -1.44 -11.86 -16.21
CA ALA A 327 -1.51 -13.08 -17.02
C ALA A 327 -1.28 -14.32 -16.14
N VAL A 328 -0.27 -14.29 -15.26
CA VAL A 328 -0.03 -15.37 -14.28
C VAL A 328 -1.26 -15.62 -13.42
N LEU A 329 -1.91 -14.57 -12.92
CA LEU A 329 -3.13 -14.69 -12.10
C LEU A 329 -4.28 -15.32 -12.87
N ARG A 330 -4.46 -14.99 -14.16
CA ARG A 330 -5.54 -15.57 -15.00
C ARG A 330 -5.39 -17.08 -15.25
N GLU A 331 -4.15 -17.58 -15.26
CA GLU A 331 -3.88 -19.01 -15.41
C GLU A 331 -4.14 -19.80 -14.10
N LEU A 332 -4.09 -19.11 -12.95
CA LEU A 332 -4.20 -19.73 -11.63
C LEU A 332 -5.59 -19.59 -10.99
N LEU A 333 -6.41 -18.64 -11.46
CA LEU A 333 -7.76 -18.36 -10.96
C LEU A 333 -8.84 -18.98 -11.84
#